data_7e4b3f6351f90eb79530a598d78cadb6
#
_entry.id   7e4b3f6351f90eb79530a598d78cadb6
#
_cell.length_a   1.000
_cell.length_b   1.000
_cell.length_c   1.000
_cell.angle_alpha   90.00
_cell.angle_beta   90.00
_cell.angle_gamma   90.00
#
_symmetry.space_group_name_H-M   'P 1'
#
loop_
_entity.id
_entity.type
_entity.pdbx_description
1 polymer ?
#
loop_
_entity_poly.entity_id
_entity_poly.type
_entity_poly.pdbx_seq_one_letter_code
_entity_poly.pdbx_strand_id
1 'polypeptide(L)'
;LDSHQQLNALSLLSGDEAVALAAIDAGVMLGTGYPGTPSTEILESFEKLGGRAQWSPNEKVALEVAIGVAFSGARALVTMKHVGLNVAADPLFTVALTRLDGALVVVSADDPGMASSQNEQDNRRYALAAGVPMLEPSDSQEAYEFTLRAIELSERWQCPALLRMTTRVCHSKTIVGRGIVQIAAPGTPHFEHDFSSRVMIPAYAKPAHRRMRKRLADIAAWNDADGLNQLIPGSPSLGIITSGVAYQYVREAAPEASVLKLGVTYPLPIERMRNFAESVDLCYVIEEGDPYLVEAARTAGIAVEGKTEAYRFGELTVARVRRILTGDETPEPKPVAGKPPSLCPGCPHRTAYAALKNLNCLVPGDIGCYSLGVLPPFEAMDTLVCMGAGIGVGLGMRHSLPPEGARRVVSVIGDSTFVHSGITGLVEMVYNPPDTGHVVLILDNGTTAMTGMQEHPGTGRTLAHAHTGKVDFEALARSLGIQNVFVIDPVKDAAEFE
;
A
#
# COMPACT_ATOMS: atom_id res chain seq x y z
N LEU A 1 -27.77 18.91 19.07
CA LEU A 1 -28.06 17.49 18.85
C LEU A 1 -27.19 16.67 19.80
N ASP A 2 -27.86 15.91 20.69
CA ASP A 2 -27.23 15.17 21.79
C ASP A 2 -26.12 14.23 21.32
N SER A 3 -24.98 14.31 22.00
CA SER A 3 -23.80 13.46 21.77
C SER A 3 -24.08 11.93 21.82
N HIS A 4 -25.14 11.53 22.51
CA HIS A 4 -25.59 10.12 22.59
C HIS A 4 -26.38 9.63 21.37
N GLN A 5 -26.96 10.50 20.53
CA GLN A 5 -27.65 10.08 19.29
C GLN A 5 -26.72 9.88 18.11
N GLN A 6 -25.50 10.44 18.14
CA GLN A 6 -24.48 10.22 17.08
C GLN A 6 -23.75 8.86 17.17
N LEU A 7 -23.74 8.22 18.35
CA LEU A 7 -23.00 6.98 18.60
C LEU A 7 -23.60 5.73 17.94
N ASN A 8 -24.88 5.74 17.53
CA ASN A 8 -25.58 4.58 16.93
C ASN A 8 -26.02 4.83 15.49
N ALA A 9 -25.45 5.79 14.78
CA ALA A 9 -25.81 6.05 13.39
C ALA A 9 -25.26 4.94 12.49
N LEU A 10 -26.14 4.25 11.77
CA LEU A 10 -25.76 3.34 10.67
C LEU A 10 -25.45 4.15 9.43
N SER A 11 -24.34 3.87 8.79
CA SER A 11 -23.90 4.53 7.56
C SER A 11 -23.48 3.51 6.51
N LEU A 12 -23.77 3.75 5.24
CA LEU A 12 -23.28 2.95 4.15
C LEU A 12 -21.91 3.50 3.71
N LEU A 13 -20.84 2.83 4.09
CA LEU A 13 -19.46 3.27 3.87
C LEU A 13 -18.65 2.24 3.09
N SER A 14 -17.68 2.69 2.31
CA SER A 14 -16.59 1.85 1.81
C SER A 14 -15.61 1.52 2.96
N GLY A 15 -14.73 0.54 2.74
CA GLY A 15 -13.68 0.25 3.72
C GLY A 15 -12.78 1.45 3.97
N ASP A 16 -12.46 2.22 2.94
CA ASP A 16 -11.63 3.43 3.06
C ASP A 16 -12.33 4.53 3.87
N GLU A 17 -13.63 4.77 3.58
CA GLU A 17 -14.45 5.71 4.37
C GLU A 17 -14.58 5.25 5.83
N ALA A 18 -14.65 3.93 6.06
CA ALA A 18 -14.75 3.34 7.39
C ALA A 18 -13.46 3.48 8.21
N VAL A 19 -12.29 3.26 7.60
CA VAL A 19 -10.97 3.53 8.22
C VAL A 19 -10.85 5.01 8.60
N ALA A 20 -11.23 5.91 7.69
CA ALA A 20 -11.19 7.35 7.92
C ALA A 20 -12.08 7.76 9.10
N LEU A 21 -13.30 7.22 9.16
CA LEU A 21 -14.24 7.47 10.27
C LEU A 21 -13.69 6.97 11.61
N ALA A 22 -13.11 5.76 11.62
CA ALA A 22 -12.48 5.19 12.80
C ALA A 22 -11.29 6.03 13.28
N ALA A 23 -10.50 6.56 12.37
CA ALA A 23 -9.38 7.45 12.69
C ALA A 23 -9.86 8.76 13.37
N ILE A 24 -10.99 9.32 12.92
CA ILE A 24 -11.64 10.47 13.58
C ILE A 24 -12.09 10.08 14.99
N ASP A 25 -12.82 8.99 15.13
CA ASP A 25 -13.35 8.53 16.41
C ASP A 25 -12.25 8.18 17.42
N ALA A 26 -11.13 7.69 16.92
CA ALA A 26 -9.94 7.43 17.72
C ALA A 26 -9.11 8.69 18.05
N GLY A 27 -9.43 9.85 17.50
CA GLY A 27 -8.63 11.06 17.71
C GLY A 27 -7.21 10.95 17.11
N VAL A 28 -7.08 10.37 15.93
CA VAL A 28 -5.82 10.37 15.17
C VAL A 28 -5.41 11.83 14.91
N MET A 29 -4.21 12.18 15.36
CA MET A 29 -3.70 13.55 15.27
C MET A 29 -3.27 13.92 13.84
N LEU A 30 -2.72 12.96 13.11
CA LEU A 30 -2.22 13.18 11.75
C LEU A 30 -2.35 11.91 10.92
N GLY A 31 -2.95 12.05 9.74
CA GLY A 31 -2.92 11.08 8.65
C GLY A 31 -1.88 11.46 7.59
N THR A 32 -1.04 10.53 7.17
CA THR A 32 -0.02 10.75 6.14
C THR A 32 -0.07 9.65 5.08
N GLY A 33 0.37 9.93 3.87
CA GLY A 33 0.42 8.93 2.81
C GLY A 33 0.96 9.47 1.50
N TYR A 34 1.04 8.60 0.51
CA TYR A 34 1.21 8.95 -0.90
C TYR A 34 0.05 8.36 -1.70
N PRO A 35 -0.50 9.08 -2.69
CA PRO A 35 -1.65 8.60 -3.45
C PRO A 35 -1.37 7.28 -4.18
N GLY A 36 -2.21 6.28 -3.94
CA GLY A 36 -2.06 4.95 -4.55
C GLY A 36 -3.33 4.12 -4.40
N THR A 37 -4.06 3.88 -5.49
CA THR A 37 -5.24 3.02 -5.48
C THR A 37 -4.85 1.59 -5.05
N PRO A 38 -5.55 0.98 -4.05
CA PRO A 38 -6.90 1.34 -3.59
C PRO A 38 -6.98 2.13 -2.27
N SER A 39 -5.92 2.72 -1.72
CA SER A 39 -5.89 3.38 -0.39
C SER A 39 -6.00 4.90 -0.41
N THR A 40 -6.10 5.53 -1.60
CA THR A 40 -6.10 6.99 -1.76
C THR A 40 -7.24 7.65 -1.00
N GLU A 41 -8.43 7.07 -1.07
CA GLU A 41 -9.67 7.62 -0.53
C GLU A 41 -9.69 7.67 0.99
N ILE A 42 -8.82 6.93 1.69
CA ILE A 42 -8.74 6.96 3.16
C ILE A 42 -8.37 8.37 3.65
N LEU A 43 -7.28 8.94 3.15
CA LEU A 43 -6.83 10.28 3.60
C LEU A 43 -7.75 11.40 3.10
N GLU A 44 -8.28 11.27 1.88
CA GLU A 44 -9.26 12.22 1.36
C GLU A 44 -10.55 12.23 2.21
N SER A 45 -11.02 11.06 2.63
CA SER A 45 -12.18 10.92 3.51
C SER A 45 -11.88 11.41 4.92
N PHE A 46 -10.68 11.13 5.44
CA PHE A 46 -10.25 11.60 6.76
C PHE A 46 -10.21 13.13 6.82
N GLU A 47 -9.69 13.79 5.78
CA GLU A 47 -9.68 15.26 5.67
C GLU A 47 -11.09 15.81 5.57
N LYS A 48 -11.96 15.25 4.71
CA LYS A 48 -13.37 15.66 4.57
C LYS A 48 -14.16 15.57 5.88
N LEU A 49 -13.79 14.63 6.76
CA LEU A 49 -14.37 14.47 8.10
C LEU A 49 -13.75 15.42 9.14
N GLY A 50 -12.83 16.29 8.75
CA GLY A 50 -12.16 17.26 9.59
C GLY A 50 -10.88 16.77 10.25
N GLY A 51 -10.36 15.62 9.84
CA GLY A 51 -9.05 15.10 10.25
C GLY A 51 -7.91 15.88 9.61
N ARG A 52 -6.79 15.94 10.30
CA ARG A 52 -5.57 16.54 9.74
C ARG A 52 -4.85 15.52 8.88
N ALA A 53 -4.86 15.70 7.56
CA ALA A 53 -4.22 14.82 6.60
C ALA A 53 -3.22 15.56 5.73
N GLN A 54 -2.20 14.84 5.25
CA GLN A 54 -1.22 15.39 4.29
C GLN A 54 -0.71 14.33 3.31
N TRP A 55 -0.53 14.74 2.05
CA TRP A 55 0.28 13.99 1.10
C TRP A 55 1.76 14.25 1.35
N SER A 56 2.53 13.18 1.43
CA SER A 56 3.99 13.21 1.49
C SER A 56 4.60 13.00 0.09
N PRO A 57 5.86 13.38 -0.13
CA PRO A 57 6.49 13.17 -1.44
C PRO A 57 6.60 11.68 -1.83
N ASN A 58 6.71 10.78 -0.85
CA ASN A 58 6.66 9.33 -1.01
C ASN A 58 6.27 8.64 0.30
N GLU A 59 6.07 7.32 0.25
CA GLU A 59 5.61 6.52 1.38
C GLU A 59 6.65 6.40 2.50
N LYS A 60 7.96 6.45 2.16
CA LYS A 60 9.03 6.48 3.16
C LYS A 60 8.90 7.71 4.05
N VAL A 61 8.80 8.89 3.46
CA VAL A 61 8.63 10.14 4.20
C VAL A 61 7.29 10.18 4.94
N ALA A 62 6.22 9.65 4.34
CA ALA A 62 4.92 9.53 5.00
C ALA A 62 5.02 8.74 6.31
N LEU A 63 5.68 7.58 6.27
CA LEU A 63 5.89 6.75 7.45
C LEU A 63 6.81 7.43 8.47
N GLU A 64 7.88 8.09 8.04
CA GLU A 64 8.81 8.82 8.93
C GLU A 64 8.09 9.94 9.70
N VAL A 65 7.23 10.70 9.05
CA VAL A 65 6.41 11.74 9.71
C VAL A 65 5.46 11.11 10.72
N ALA A 66 4.78 10.01 10.37
CA ALA A 66 3.87 9.29 11.28
C ALA A 66 4.63 8.70 12.51
N ILE A 67 5.86 8.20 12.31
CA ILE A 67 6.73 7.75 13.40
C ILE A 67 7.03 8.91 14.37
N GLY A 68 7.32 10.10 13.86
CA GLY A 68 7.56 11.29 14.68
C GLY A 68 6.35 11.65 15.55
N VAL A 69 5.14 11.55 15.00
CA VAL A 69 3.88 11.75 15.73
C VAL A 69 3.72 10.68 16.83
N ALA A 70 3.95 9.41 16.52
CA ALA A 70 3.84 8.32 17.49
C ALA A 70 4.92 8.40 18.60
N PHE A 71 6.14 8.83 18.29
CA PHE A 71 7.17 9.09 19.31
C PHE A 71 6.80 10.24 20.25
N SER A 72 5.97 11.17 19.79
CA SER A 72 5.46 12.27 20.62
C SER A 72 4.19 11.89 21.43
N GLY A 73 3.88 10.59 21.55
CA GLY A 73 2.74 10.11 22.32
C GLY A 73 1.37 10.33 21.68
N ALA A 74 1.32 10.75 20.43
CA ALA A 74 0.09 10.94 19.69
C ALA A 74 -0.23 9.76 18.76
N ARG A 75 -1.48 9.70 18.26
CA ARG A 75 -1.95 8.69 17.32
C ARG A 75 -1.69 9.12 15.89
N ALA A 76 -1.08 8.26 15.09
CA ALA A 76 -0.82 8.48 13.67
C ALA A 76 -1.39 7.35 12.81
N LEU A 77 -1.89 7.74 11.64
CA LEU A 77 -2.30 6.83 10.57
C LEU A 77 -1.43 7.11 9.34
N VAL A 78 -0.85 6.07 8.75
CA VAL A 78 -0.19 6.19 7.45
C VAL A 78 -0.81 5.21 6.46
N THR A 79 -1.10 5.68 5.26
CA THR A 79 -1.79 4.88 4.24
C THR A 79 -0.96 4.75 2.98
N MET A 80 -0.93 3.56 2.42
CA MET A 80 -0.20 3.29 1.20
C MET A 80 -0.72 2.05 0.49
N LYS A 81 -0.50 2.02 -0.81
CA LYS A 81 -0.66 0.82 -1.64
C LYS A 81 0.41 -0.22 -1.29
N HIS A 82 0.20 -1.50 -1.67
CA HIS A 82 1.17 -2.57 -1.38
C HIS A 82 2.60 -2.26 -1.86
N VAL A 83 2.76 -1.69 -3.07
CA VAL A 83 4.08 -1.30 -3.58
C VAL A 83 4.70 -0.12 -2.83
N GLY A 84 3.89 0.73 -2.21
CA GLY A 84 4.36 1.80 -1.33
C GLY A 84 5.02 1.27 -0.07
N LEU A 85 4.60 0.09 0.41
CA LEU A 85 5.26 -0.57 1.55
C LEU A 85 6.70 -0.99 1.20
N ASN A 86 7.01 -1.27 -0.07
CA ASN A 86 8.39 -1.50 -0.53
C ASN A 86 9.24 -0.24 -0.34
N VAL A 87 8.69 0.95 -0.64
CA VAL A 87 9.36 2.24 -0.47
C VAL A 87 9.56 2.57 1.02
N ALA A 88 8.58 2.23 1.85
CA ALA A 88 8.58 2.46 3.30
C ALA A 88 9.22 1.31 4.11
N ALA A 89 9.81 0.30 3.46
CA ALA A 89 10.33 -0.90 4.14
C ALA A 89 11.42 -0.57 5.18
N ASP A 90 12.40 0.25 4.83
CA ASP A 90 13.50 0.57 5.74
C ASP A 90 13.04 1.19 7.07
N PRO A 91 12.25 2.29 7.08
CA PRO A 91 11.70 2.79 8.34
C PRO A 91 10.75 1.80 9.04
N LEU A 92 9.98 0.97 8.31
CA LEU A 92 9.11 -0.04 8.91
C LEU A 92 9.90 -1.08 9.72
N PHE A 93 10.96 -1.64 9.14
CA PHE A 93 11.80 -2.65 9.81
C PHE A 93 12.50 -2.07 11.03
N THR A 94 12.89 -0.81 10.98
CA THR A 94 13.59 -0.16 12.10
C THR A 94 12.62 0.27 13.20
N VAL A 95 11.46 0.86 12.87
CA VAL A 95 10.48 1.29 13.88
C VAL A 95 9.87 0.10 14.64
N ALA A 96 9.79 -1.08 14.03
CA ALA A 96 9.36 -2.31 14.69
C ALA A 96 10.22 -2.68 15.93
N LEU A 97 11.46 -2.23 15.97
CA LEU A 97 12.38 -2.45 17.11
C LEU A 97 12.24 -1.38 18.18
N THR A 98 11.73 -0.22 17.84
CA THR A 98 11.63 0.92 18.76
C THR A 98 10.42 0.78 19.70
N ARG A 99 10.39 1.67 20.70
CA ARG A 99 9.22 1.87 21.56
C ARG A 99 8.47 3.10 21.08
N LEU A 100 7.17 2.93 20.87
CA LEU A 100 6.24 4.03 20.62
C LEU A 100 5.56 4.46 21.93
N ASP A 101 5.36 5.75 22.12
CA ASP A 101 4.59 6.27 23.24
C ASP A 101 3.13 6.57 22.87
N GLY A 102 2.86 6.76 21.57
CA GLY A 102 1.52 6.82 20.99
C GLY A 102 1.23 5.62 20.09
N ALA A 103 0.23 5.73 19.22
CA ALA A 103 -0.11 4.70 18.25
C ALA A 103 0.42 5.04 16.84
N LEU A 104 0.82 3.99 16.13
CA LEU A 104 1.16 4.03 14.71
C LEU A 104 0.43 2.89 13.98
N VAL A 105 -0.56 3.23 13.17
CA VAL A 105 -1.24 2.29 12.29
C VAL A 105 -0.78 2.51 10.87
N VAL A 106 -0.29 1.44 10.23
CA VAL A 106 0.13 1.42 8.83
C VAL A 106 -0.92 0.66 8.03
N VAL A 107 -1.70 1.35 7.21
CA VAL A 107 -2.64 0.73 6.27
C VAL A 107 -1.88 0.37 5.01
N SER A 108 -1.83 -0.92 4.69
CA SER A 108 -1.31 -1.45 3.44
C SER A 108 -2.44 -2.04 2.61
N ALA A 109 -2.73 -1.45 1.46
CA ALA A 109 -3.80 -1.91 0.60
C ALA A 109 -3.23 -2.71 -0.59
N ASP A 110 -3.47 -4.02 -0.56
CA ASP A 110 -3.05 -4.96 -1.58
C ASP A 110 -4.04 -4.95 -2.76
N ASP A 111 -3.53 -5.24 -3.96
CA ASP A 111 -4.30 -5.25 -5.21
C ASP A 111 -4.25 -6.63 -5.89
N PRO A 112 -4.95 -7.64 -5.33
CA PRO A 112 -5.03 -8.96 -5.94
C PRO A 112 -5.62 -8.89 -7.34
N GLY A 113 -4.97 -9.56 -8.31
CA GLY A 113 -5.37 -9.50 -9.71
C GLY A 113 -4.84 -8.28 -10.47
N MET A 114 -4.06 -7.41 -9.83
CA MET A 114 -3.39 -6.26 -10.47
C MET A 114 -4.37 -5.36 -11.24
N ALA A 115 -5.52 -5.00 -10.65
CA ALA A 115 -6.50 -4.12 -11.28
C ALA A 115 -5.91 -2.75 -11.65
N SER A 116 -4.96 -2.26 -10.84
CA SER A 116 -4.28 -0.97 -11.06
C SER A 116 -2.79 -0.99 -10.68
N SER A 117 -2.12 -2.15 -10.71
CA SER A 117 -0.77 -2.32 -10.21
C SER A 117 0.17 -2.94 -11.23
N GLN A 118 1.47 -2.64 -11.10
CA GLN A 118 2.53 -3.22 -11.94
C GLN A 118 2.95 -4.63 -11.50
N ASN A 119 2.58 -5.05 -10.29
CA ASN A 119 2.80 -6.41 -9.78
C ASN A 119 1.69 -6.81 -8.82
N GLU A 120 1.62 -8.10 -8.49
CA GLU A 120 0.86 -8.64 -7.38
C GLU A 120 1.85 -9.08 -6.30
N GLN A 121 1.66 -8.62 -5.08
CA GLN A 121 2.45 -9.03 -3.91
C GLN A 121 1.57 -9.14 -2.69
N ASP A 122 1.98 -10.01 -1.76
CA ASP A 122 1.27 -10.29 -0.52
C ASP A 122 2.00 -9.63 0.66
N ASN A 123 1.47 -8.53 1.15
CA ASN A 123 2.11 -7.76 2.22
C ASN A 123 2.01 -8.40 3.61
N ARG A 124 1.33 -9.55 3.76
CA ARG A 124 1.43 -10.40 4.96
C ARG A 124 2.88 -10.84 5.19
N ARG A 125 3.65 -11.03 4.12
CA ARG A 125 5.09 -11.35 4.20
C ARG A 125 5.91 -10.21 4.80
N TYR A 126 5.52 -8.94 4.59
CA TYR A 126 6.17 -7.80 5.25
C TYR A 126 5.93 -7.79 6.76
N ALA A 127 4.71 -8.06 7.21
CA ALA A 127 4.40 -8.16 8.63
C ALA A 127 5.28 -9.19 9.33
N LEU A 128 5.40 -10.38 8.73
CA LEU A 128 6.26 -11.46 9.20
C LEU A 128 7.74 -11.05 9.25
N ALA A 129 8.26 -10.48 8.16
CA ALA A 129 9.66 -10.13 8.04
C ALA A 129 10.08 -8.97 8.98
N ALA A 130 9.21 -7.95 9.11
CA ALA A 130 9.44 -6.79 9.97
C ALA A 130 9.13 -7.07 11.46
N GLY A 131 8.36 -8.10 11.77
CA GLY A 131 7.89 -8.40 13.14
C GLY A 131 6.84 -7.40 13.63
N VAL A 132 5.90 -7.02 12.76
CA VAL A 132 4.82 -6.05 13.04
C VAL A 132 3.48 -6.78 13.07
N PRO A 133 2.69 -6.70 14.16
CA PRO A 133 1.38 -7.34 14.22
C PRO A 133 0.46 -6.80 13.12
N MET A 134 -0.38 -7.70 12.58
CA MET A 134 -1.22 -7.39 11.42
C MET A 134 -2.66 -7.87 11.61
N LEU A 135 -3.60 -7.02 11.18
CA LEU A 135 -5.03 -7.27 11.15
C LEU A 135 -5.54 -7.24 9.71
N GLU A 136 -6.53 -8.09 9.40
CA GLU A 136 -7.16 -8.17 8.08
C GLU A 136 -8.69 -8.09 8.18
N PRO A 137 -9.32 -6.94 7.92
CA PRO A 137 -10.77 -6.80 7.90
C PRO A 137 -11.39 -7.47 6.67
N SER A 138 -12.62 -7.98 6.83
CA SER A 138 -13.36 -8.66 5.75
C SER A 138 -14.42 -7.78 5.06
N ASP A 139 -14.78 -6.66 5.65
CA ASP A 139 -15.75 -5.69 5.14
C ASP A 139 -15.55 -4.31 5.78
N SER A 140 -16.43 -3.34 5.46
CA SER A 140 -16.32 -1.98 5.98
C SER A 140 -16.58 -1.88 7.49
N GLN A 141 -17.44 -2.74 8.06
CA GLN A 141 -17.65 -2.75 9.51
C GLN A 141 -16.36 -3.15 10.23
N GLU A 142 -15.70 -4.21 9.76
CA GLU A 142 -14.43 -4.61 10.34
C GLU A 142 -13.28 -3.65 10.00
N ALA A 143 -13.30 -3.00 8.84
CA ALA A 143 -12.35 -1.94 8.55
C ALA A 143 -12.40 -0.81 9.59
N TYR A 144 -13.62 -0.42 10.01
CA TYR A 144 -13.83 0.51 11.11
C TYR A 144 -13.33 -0.05 12.46
N GLU A 145 -13.82 -1.23 12.85
CA GLU A 145 -13.48 -1.84 14.15
C GLU A 145 -12.01 -2.18 14.27
N PHE A 146 -11.41 -2.75 13.22
CA PHE A 146 -10.01 -3.15 13.23
C PHE A 146 -9.05 -1.97 13.18
N THR A 147 -9.46 -0.83 12.63
CA THR A 147 -8.69 0.42 12.77
C THR A 147 -8.60 0.85 14.24
N LEU A 148 -9.72 0.83 14.97
CA LEU A 148 -9.74 1.12 16.39
C LEU A 148 -8.89 0.12 17.19
N ARG A 149 -9.02 -1.17 16.87
CA ARG A 149 -8.24 -2.25 17.49
C ARG A 149 -6.74 -2.16 17.16
N ALA A 150 -6.38 -1.79 15.94
CA ALA A 150 -4.99 -1.58 15.56
C ALA A 150 -4.34 -0.44 16.36
N ILE A 151 -5.08 0.64 16.61
CA ILE A 151 -4.64 1.74 17.48
C ILE A 151 -4.46 1.23 18.92
N GLU A 152 -5.44 0.53 19.48
CA GLU A 152 -5.35 -0.07 20.82
C GLU A 152 -4.17 -1.04 20.95
N LEU A 153 -3.96 -1.90 19.97
CA LEU A 153 -2.84 -2.85 19.94
C LEU A 153 -1.49 -2.12 19.86
N SER A 154 -1.42 -1.07 19.03
CA SER A 154 -0.21 -0.26 18.91
C SER A 154 0.15 0.42 20.23
N GLU A 155 -0.82 1.02 20.93
CA GLU A 155 -0.61 1.62 22.26
C GLU A 155 -0.23 0.56 23.32
N ARG A 156 -0.99 -0.53 23.38
CA ARG A 156 -0.77 -1.62 24.36
C ARG A 156 0.60 -2.25 24.23
N TRP A 157 1.02 -2.54 23.01
CA TRP A 157 2.28 -3.26 22.73
C TRP A 157 3.43 -2.33 22.36
N GLN A 158 3.18 -1.01 22.30
CA GLN A 158 4.18 0.03 22.02
C GLN A 158 4.96 -0.24 20.73
N CYS A 159 4.26 -0.65 19.66
CA CYS A 159 4.81 -0.95 18.36
C CYS A 159 3.85 -0.57 17.24
N PRO A 160 4.31 -0.43 16.00
CA PRO A 160 3.39 -0.24 14.88
C PRO A 160 2.43 -1.43 14.76
N ALA A 161 1.24 -1.19 14.21
CA ALA A 161 0.29 -2.22 13.80
C ALA A 161 0.00 -2.05 12.31
N LEU A 162 0.01 -3.15 11.55
CA LEU A 162 -0.38 -3.19 10.15
C LEU A 162 -1.88 -3.51 10.05
N LEU A 163 -2.60 -2.71 9.26
CA LEU A 163 -3.95 -3.01 8.81
C LEU A 163 -3.87 -3.34 7.31
N ARG A 164 -3.96 -4.63 6.98
CA ARG A 164 -3.93 -5.06 5.59
C ARG A 164 -5.34 -5.06 5.03
N MET A 165 -5.54 -4.31 3.97
CA MET A 165 -6.78 -4.27 3.21
C MET A 165 -6.54 -4.80 1.80
N THR A 166 -7.60 -5.15 1.08
CA THR A 166 -7.53 -5.48 -0.35
C THR A 166 -8.49 -4.59 -1.12
N THR A 167 -8.29 -4.49 -2.44
CA THR A 167 -9.10 -3.63 -3.33
C THR A 167 -10.60 -3.78 -3.07
N ARG A 168 -11.05 -5.02 -2.83
CA ARG A 168 -12.48 -5.30 -2.61
C ARG A 168 -12.98 -4.71 -1.29
N VAL A 169 -12.23 -4.86 -0.21
CA VAL A 169 -12.58 -4.26 1.10
C VAL A 169 -12.52 -2.73 1.02
N CYS A 170 -11.50 -2.16 0.38
CA CYS A 170 -11.36 -0.72 0.24
C CYS A 170 -12.60 -0.07 -0.40
N HIS A 171 -13.08 -0.63 -1.51
CA HIS A 171 -14.07 0.03 -2.35
C HIS A 171 -15.51 -0.47 -2.18
N SER A 172 -15.72 -1.71 -1.67
CA SER A 172 -17.08 -2.22 -1.45
C SER A 172 -17.75 -1.51 -0.28
N LYS A 173 -19.04 -1.20 -0.41
CA LYS A 173 -19.79 -0.51 0.63
C LYS A 173 -20.65 -1.48 1.43
N THR A 174 -20.53 -1.42 2.75
CA THR A 174 -21.40 -2.14 3.69
C THR A 174 -21.94 -1.19 4.77
N ILE A 175 -22.91 -1.64 5.53
CA ILE A 175 -23.47 -0.86 6.65
C ILE A 175 -22.45 -0.89 7.78
N VAL A 176 -22.07 0.29 8.27
CA VAL A 176 -21.15 0.49 9.39
C VAL A 176 -21.91 1.13 10.56
N GLY A 177 -21.88 0.48 11.72
CA GLY A 177 -22.36 0.99 13.00
C GLY A 177 -21.21 1.56 13.84
N ARG A 178 -21.37 2.78 14.34
CA ARG A 178 -20.38 3.43 15.24
C ARG A 178 -20.59 3.00 16.70
N GLY A 179 -19.54 3.09 17.51
CA GLY A 179 -19.63 2.95 18.97
C GLY A 179 -19.65 1.51 19.50
N ILE A 180 -19.51 0.50 18.63
CA ILE A 180 -19.42 -0.90 19.05
C ILE A 180 -18.10 -1.16 19.78
N VAL A 181 -17.01 -0.55 19.31
CA VAL A 181 -15.68 -0.57 19.93
C VAL A 181 -15.44 0.77 20.62
N GLN A 182 -15.22 0.71 21.93
CA GLN A 182 -14.82 1.91 22.69
C GLN A 182 -13.30 1.95 22.77
N ILE A 183 -12.72 3.11 22.45
CA ILE A 183 -11.30 3.37 22.57
C ILE A 183 -11.07 4.47 23.62
N ALA A 184 -9.99 4.35 24.39
CA ALA A 184 -9.61 5.38 25.34
C ALA A 184 -9.35 6.72 24.64
N ALA A 185 -9.59 7.83 25.32
CA ALA A 185 -9.22 9.15 24.78
C ALA A 185 -7.71 9.22 24.53
N PRO A 186 -7.25 9.91 23.47
CA PRO A 186 -5.82 10.07 23.22
C PRO A 186 -5.14 10.82 24.36
N GLY A 187 -3.90 10.41 24.68
CA GLY A 187 -3.05 11.10 25.65
C GLY A 187 -2.65 12.51 25.15
N THR A 188 -2.18 13.36 26.07
CA THR A 188 -1.57 14.63 25.69
C THR A 188 -0.20 14.36 25.07
N PRO A 189 0.10 14.88 23.88
CA PRO A 189 1.40 14.70 23.26
C PRO A 189 2.52 15.24 24.15
N HIS A 190 3.58 14.43 24.30
CA HIS A 190 4.79 14.77 25.05
C HIS A 190 5.97 13.99 24.47
N PHE A 191 7.16 14.44 24.72
CA PHE A 191 8.37 13.73 24.30
C PHE A 191 9.40 13.71 25.45
N GLU A 192 9.78 12.51 25.84
CA GLU A 192 10.84 12.28 26.81
C GLU A 192 12.04 11.60 26.15
N HIS A 193 13.24 11.89 26.65
CA HIS A 193 14.46 11.25 26.18
C HIS A 193 14.51 9.78 26.60
N ASP A 194 14.51 8.86 25.62
CA ASP A 194 14.74 7.43 25.81
C ASP A 194 15.62 6.90 24.68
N PHE A 195 16.92 7.11 24.84
CA PHE A 195 17.91 6.75 23.82
C PHE A 195 17.94 5.26 23.55
N SER A 196 17.79 4.44 24.60
CA SER A 196 17.95 2.98 24.52
C SER A 196 16.82 2.28 23.78
N SER A 197 15.65 2.90 23.70
CA SER A 197 14.47 2.34 23.04
C SER A 197 14.19 2.95 21.68
N ARG A 198 14.81 4.08 21.33
CA ARG A 198 14.53 4.80 20.06
C ARG A 198 15.73 4.95 19.14
N VAL A 199 16.96 4.86 19.66
CA VAL A 199 18.18 5.01 18.86
C VAL A 199 18.76 3.64 18.52
N MET A 200 18.57 3.18 17.27
CA MET A 200 18.90 1.81 16.86
C MET A 200 20.37 1.65 16.42
N ILE A 201 21.31 2.07 17.26
CA ILE A 201 22.72 1.65 17.12
C ILE A 201 22.89 0.19 17.58
N PRO A 202 23.94 -0.54 17.16
CA PRO A 202 24.11 -1.96 17.50
C PRO A 202 23.99 -2.29 19.00
N ALA A 203 24.43 -1.39 19.86
CA ALA A 203 24.35 -1.58 21.33
C ALA A 203 22.88 -1.62 21.81
N TYR A 204 21.98 -0.86 21.21
CA TYR A 204 20.57 -0.80 21.57
C TYR A 204 19.69 -1.72 20.70
N ALA A 205 20.05 -1.89 19.43
CA ALA A 205 19.31 -2.74 18.51
C ALA A 205 19.30 -4.22 18.91
N LYS A 206 20.43 -4.77 19.40
CA LYS A 206 20.50 -6.18 19.85
C LYS A 206 19.52 -6.49 20.98
N PRO A 207 19.45 -5.74 22.10
CA PRO A 207 18.39 -5.95 23.09
C PRO A 207 16.99 -5.63 22.58
N ALA A 208 16.83 -4.66 21.65
CA ALA A 208 15.55 -4.35 21.05
C ALA A 208 14.98 -5.54 20.26
N HIS A 209 15.79 -6.27 19.49
CA HIS A 209 15.37 -7.51 18.83
C HIS A 209 14.85 -8.56 19.80
N ARG A 210 15.49 -8.70 20.99
CA ARG A 210 15.00 -9.65 22.02
C ARG A 210 13.64 -9.20 22.56
N ARG A 211 13.46 -7.90 22.82
CA ARG A 211 12.17 -7.34 23.26
C ARG A 211 11.08 -7.55 22.22
N MET A 212 11.39 -7.29 20.95
CA MET A 212 10.44 -7.51 19.82
C MET A 212 9.99 -8.99 19.76
N ARG A 213 10.93 -9.95 19.83
CA ARG A 213 10.59 -11.38 19.80
C ARG A 213 9.73 -11.80 20.98
N LYS A 214 10.04 -11.29 22.20
CA LYS A 214 9.20 -11.53 23.37
C LYS A 214 7.81 -10.96 23.17
N ARG A 215 7.70 -9.71 22.70
CA ARG A 215 6.45 -9.03 22.41
C ARG A 215 5.60 -9.81 21.39
N LEU A 216 6.20 -10.32 20.32
CA LEU A 216 5.52 -11.14 19.34
C LEU A 216 5.00 -12.45 19.94
N ALA A 217 5.75 -13.08 20.83
CA ALA A 217 5.26 -14.27 21.54
C ALA A 217 4.09 -13.94 22.48
N ASP A 218 4.16 -12.81 23.18
CA ASP A 218 3.07 -12.35 24.05
C ASP A 218 1.81 -12.00 23.23
N ILE A 219 1.97 -11.38 22.03
CA ILE A 219 0.85 -11.12 21.10
C ILE A 219 0.28 -12.42 20.54
N ALA A 220 1.10 -13.40 20.18
CA ALA A 220 0.64 -14.71 19.71
C ALA A 220 -0.23 -15.40 20.78
N ALA A 221 0.24 -15.43 22.03
CA ALA A 221 -0.53 -16.00 23.14
C ALA A 221 -1.87 -15.26 23.39
N TRP A 222 -1.86 -13.91 23.27
CA TRP A 222 -3.10 -13.15 23.34
C TRP A 222 -4.01 -13.48 22.17
N ASN A 223 -3.49 -13.62 20.95
CA ASN A 223 -4.28 -13.94 19.75
C ASN A 223 -4.88 -15.35 19.81
N ASP A 224 -4.20 -16.30 20.44
CA ASP A 224 -4.74 -17.64 20.68
C ASP A 224 -5.91 -17.63 21.69
N ALA A 225 -5.86 -16.78 22.72
CA ALA A 225 -6.85 -16.74 23.79
C ALA A 225 -8.05 -15.86 23.46
N ASP A 226 -7.81 -14.58 23.18
CA ASP A 226 -8.82 -13.51 23.09
C ASP A 226 -8.74 -12.67 21.82
N GLY A 227 -7.97 -13.11 20.82
CA GLY A 227 -7.78 -12.35 19.58
C GLY A 227 -9.10 -12.05 18.86
N LEU A 228 -9.03 -11.22 17.84
CA LEU A 228 -10.17 -10.81 17.01
C LEU A 228 -10.63 -11.95 16.06
N ASN A 229 -10.45 -13.19 16.50
CA ASN A 229 -10.76 -14.38 15.72
C ASN A 229 -12.15 -14.87 16.08
N GLN A 230 -12.94 -15.25 15.07
CA GLN A 230 -14.31 -15.69 15.24
C GLN A 230 -14.47 -17.15 14.82
N LEU A 231 -15.13 -17.95 15.68
CA LEU A 231 -15.56 -19.29 15.34
C LEU A 231 -17.04 -19.23 14.95
N ILE A 232 -17.33 -19.56 13.71
CA ILE A 232 -18.69 -19.67 13.18
C ILE A 232 -19.01 -21.17 13.10
N PRO A 233 -19.86 -21.69 13.98
CA PRO A 233 -20.20 -23.11 13.98
C PRO A 233 -21.00 -23.51 12.72
N GLY A 234 -20.72 -24.69 12.19
CA GLY A 234 -21.38 -25.28 11.04
C GLY A 234 -21.22 -26.79 11.07
N SER A 235 -21.28 -27.45 9.92
CA SER A 235 -21.04 -28.87 9.79
C SER A 235 -19.60 -29.24 10.15
N PRO A 236 -19.37 -30.27 10.95
CA PRO A 236 -18.01 -30.76 11.22
C PRO A 236 -17.38 -31.47 10.01
N SER A 237 -18.15 -31.81 8.97
CA SER A 237 -17.62 -32.48 7.79
C SER A 237 -16.67 -31.58 6.98
N LEU A 238 -16.81 -30.25 7.09
CA LEU A 238 -15.96 -29.26 6.40
C LEU A 238 -15.68 -28.09 7.32
N GLY A 239 -14.41 -27.88 7.61
CA GLY A 239 -13.90 -26.70 8.27
C GLY A 239 -13.12 -25.80 7.32
N ILE A 240 -13.23 -24.48 7.48
CA ILE A 240 -12.50 -23.52 6.67
C ILE A 240 -11.83 -22.47 7.57
N ILE A 241 -10.51 -22.35 7.48
CA ILE A 241 -9.74 -21.27 8.09
C ILE A 241 -9.58 -20.18 7.03
N THR A 242 -9.90 -18.93 7.36
CA THR A 242 -9.87 -17.80 6.41
C THR A 242 -9.61 -16.47 7.09
N SER A 243 -9.28 -15.43 6.31
CA SER A 243 -9.11 -14.04 6.76
C SER A 243 -9.56 -13.05 5.69
N GLY A 244 -9.69 -11.77 6.06
CA GLY A 244 -9.99 -10.70 5.13
C GLY A 244 -11.24 -10.97 4.29
N VAL A 245 -11.28 -10.43 3.08
CA VAL A 245 -12.45 -10.56 2.17
C VAL A 245 -12.76 -12.01 1.80
N ALA A 246 -11.77 -12.92 1.83
CA ALA A 246 -11.99 -14.34 1.54
C ALA A 246 -13.07 -14.94 2.45
N TYR A 247 -13.23 -14.43 3.67
CA TYR A 247 -14.32 -14.83 4.57
C TYR A 247 -15.70 -14.62 3.95
N GLN A 248 -15.94 -13.48 3.29
CA GLN A 248 -17.24 -13.19 2.68
C GLN A 248 -17.55 -14.19 1.55
N TYR A 249 -16.55 -14.53 0.75
CA TYR A 249 -16.70 -15.51 -0.32
C TYR A 249 -16.93 -16.93 0.21
N VAL A 250 -16.24 -17.30 1.30
CA VAL A 250 -16.44 -18.59 1.98
C VAL A 250 -17.86 -18.72 2.50
N ARG A 251 -18.40 -17.69 3.15
CA ARG A 251 -19.75 -17.70 3.71
C ARG A 251 -20.84 -17.91 2.65
N GLU A 252 -20.62 -17.39 1.43
CA GLU A 252 -21.55 -17.58 0.32
C GLU A 252 -21.30 -18.89 -0.43
N ALA A 253 -20.04 -19.31 -0.58
CA ALA A 253 -19.68 -20.52 -1.31
C ALA A 253 -20.03 -21.81 -0.55
N ALA A 254 -19.85 -21.82 0.77
CA ALA A 254 -20.03 -22.98 1.67
C ALA A 254 -20.75 -22.55 2.97
N PRO A 255 -22.05 -22.18 2.92
CA PRO A 255 -22.77 -21.63 4.06
C PRO A 255 -22.89 -22.59 5.24
N GLU A 256 -22.82 -23.90 4.98
CA GLU A 256 -22.93 -24.96 5.99
C GLU A 256 -21.60 -25.31 6.67
N ALA A 257 -20.44 -24.81 6.15
CA ALA A 257 -19.14 -25.14 6.70
C ALA A 257 -18.91 -24.48 8.07
N SER A 258 -18.18 -25.17 8.94
CA SER A 258 -17.60 -24.55 10.13
C SER A 258 -16.49 -23.60 9.68
N VAL A 259 -16.42 -22.38 10.23
CA VAL A 259 -15.43 -21.39 9.80
C VAL A 259 -14.66 -20.83 11.00
N LEU A 260 -13.33 -20.88 10.94
CA LEU A 260 -12.46 -20.10 11.78
C LEU A 260 -11.99 -18.88 10.99
N LYS A 261 -12.55 -17.72 11.31
CA LYS A 261 -12.15 -16.43 10.73
C LYS A 261 -11.06 -15.81 11.57
N LEU A 262 -9.93 -15.51 10.96
CA LEU A 262 -8.81 -14.84 11.60
C LEU A 262 -8.90 -13.33 11.35
N GLY A 263 -8.97 -12.54 12.44
CA GLY A 263 -8.91 -11.10 12.38
C GLY A 263 -7.47 -10.58 12.53
N VAL A 264 -6.65 -11.27 13.34
CA VAL A 264 -5.21 -11.02 13.48
C VAL A 264 -4.46 -12.14 12.76
N THR A 265 -3.78 -11.78 11.67
CA THR A 265 -3.09 -12.72 10.79
C THR A 265 -1.57 -12.73 11.01
N TYR A 266 -1.04 -11.89 11.88
CA TYR A 266 0.33 -12.00 12.38
C TYR A 266 0.45 -11.33 13.76
N PRO A 267 1.08 -11.98 14.76
CA PRO A 267 1.42 -13.41 14.80
C PRO A 267 0.17 -14.30 14.77
N LEU A 268 0.26 -15.45 14.12
CA LEU A 268 -0.89 -16.36 13.96
C LEU A 268 -1.28 -17.08 15.26
N PRO A 269 -2.58 -17.33 15.50
CA PRO A 269 -3.10 -18.12 16.63
C PRO A 269 -2.98 -19.63 16.34
N ILE A 270 -1.77 -20.16 16.39
CA ILE A 270 -1.45 -21.53 15.92
C ILE A 270 -2.22 -22.61 16.69
N GLU A 271 -2.34 -22.48 18.01
CA GLU A 271 -3.07 -23.48 18.81
C GLU A 271 -4.57 -23.43 18.54
N ARG A 272 -5.14 -22.24 18.32
CA ARG A 272 -6.54 -22.10 17.93
C ARG A 272 -6.82 -22.69 16.55
N MET A 273 -5.90 -22.49 15.59
CA MET A 273 -5.98 -23.10 14.27
C MET A 273 -5.90 -24.64 14.35
N ARG A 274 -5.01 -25.17 15.20
CA ARG A 274 -4.86 -26.61 15.44
C ARG A 274 -6.13 -27.21 16.01
N ASN A 275 -6.63 -26.67 17.11
CA ASN A 275 -7.84 -27.14 17.78
C ASN A 275 -9.05 -27.11 16.84
N PHE A 276 -9.15 -26.09 15.99
CA PHE A 276 -10.20 -26.00 14.98
C PHE A 276 -10.05 -27.09 13.91
N ALA A 277 -8.85 -27.27 13.34
CA ALA A 277 -8.61 -28.28 12.31
C ALA A 277 -8.85 -29.70 12.83
N GLU A 278 -8.54 -29.99 14.09
CA GLU A 278 -8.78 -31.28 14.74
C GLU A 278 -10.28 -31.53 15.06
N SER A 279 -11.10 -30.47 15.07
CA SER A 279 -12.54 -30.55 15.36
C SER A 279 -13.42 -30.86 14.13
N VAL A 280 -12.82 -30.95 12.93
CA VAL A 280 -13.53 -31.19 11.66
C VAL A 280 -12.91 -32.33 10.89
N ASP A 281 -13.71 -32.96 10.01
CA ASP A 281 -13.25 -34.12 9.22
C ASP A 281 -12.26 -33.72 8.13
N LEU A 282 -12.49 -32.55 7.50
CA LEU A 282 -11.65 -31.99 6.44
C LEU A 282 -11.50 -30.48 6.68
N CYS A 283 -10.26 -29.97 6.70
CA CYS A 283 -9.99 -28.56 6.93
C CYS A 283 -9.31 -27.93 5.71
N TYR A 284 -9.91 -26.88 5.18
CA TYR A 284 -9.33 -26.03 4.14
C TYR A 284 -8.82 -24.71 4.72
N VAL A 285 -7.77 -24.18 4.11
CA VAL A 285 -7.39 -22.75 4.23
C VAL A 285 -7.78 -22.04 2.94
N ILE A 286 -8.68 -21.07 3.04
CA ILE A 286 -9.10 -20.22 1.91
C ILE A 286 -8.61 -18.81 2.19
N GLU A 287 -7.66 -18.35 1.39
CA GLU A 287 -6.99 -17.06 1.54
C GLU A 287 -6.75 -16.39 0.19
N GLU A 288 -6.78 -15.06 0.16
CA GLU A 288 -6.44 -14.27 -1.02
C GLU A 288 -4.94 -13.96 -1.02
N GLY A 289 -4.31 -13.95 -2.20
CA GLY A 289 -2.86 -13.76 -2.35
C GLY A 289 -2.07 -15.08 -2.25
N ASP A 290 -0.85 -15.02 -1.78
CA ASP A 290 0.08 -16.15 -1.63
C ASP A 290 -0.39 -17.16 -0.57
N PRO A 291 0.12 -18.41 -0.59
CA PRO A 291 -0.23 -19.42 0.42
C PRO A 291 0.44 -19.14 1.79
N TYR A 292 0.11 -18.04 2.41
CA TYR A 292 0.69 -17.58 3.68
C TYR A 292 0.13 -18.36 4.88
N LEU A 293 -1.20 -18.43 5.01
CA LEU A 293 -1.85 -19.12 6.13
C LEU A 293 -1.69 -20.64 6.03
N VAL A 294 -1.86 -21.19 4.83
CA VAL A 294 -1.72 -22.64 4.61
C VAL A 294 -0.28 -23.12 4.85
N GLU A 295 0.73 -22.35 4.42
CA GLU A 295 2.13 -22.67 4.69
C GLU A 295 2.45 -22.63 6.19
N ALA A 296 1.96 -21.62 6.90
CA ALA A 296 2.15 -21.49 8.33
C ALA A 296 1.47 -22.65 9.09
N ALA A 297 0.23 -23.00 8.73
CA ALA A 297 -0.49 -24.14 9.30
C ALA A 297 0.27 -25.45 9.08
N ARG A 298 0.69 -25.74 7.85
CA ARG A 298 1.45 -26.95 7.51
C ARG A 298 2.82 -27.00 8.23
N THR A 299 3.50 -25.87 8.32
CA THR A 299 4.78 -25.76 9.06
C THR A 299 4.59 -26.07 10.55
N ALA A 300 3.44 -25.72 11.11
CA ALA A 300 3.06 -26.05 12.48
C ALA A 300 2.55 -27.49 12.64
N GLY A 301 2.53 -28.32 11.58
CA GLY A 301 2.05 -29.70 11.59
C GLY A 301 0.53 -29.82 11.66
N ILE A 302 -0.22 -28.80 11.24
CA ILE A 302 -1.68 -28.81 11.15
C ILE A 302 -2.08 -29.38 9.78
N ALA A 303 -2.95 -30.39 9.78
CA ALA A 303 -3.44 -31.00 8.54
C ALA A 303 -4.50 -30.11 7.89
N VAL A 304 -4.13 -29.43 6.81
CA VAL A 304 -5.01 -28.55 6.05
C VAL A 304 -4.78 -28.68 4.55
N GLU A 305 -5.85 -28.56 3.80
CA GLU A 305 -5.81 -28.35 2.36
C GLU A 305 -5.81 -26.84 2.05
N GLY A 306 -5.41 -26.48 0.84
CA GLY A 306 -5.37 -25.08 0.37
C GLY A 306 -5.67 -24.99 -1.12
N LYS A 307 -5.72 -23.78 -1.63
CA LYS A 307 -5.86 -23.56 -3.06
C LYS A 307 -4.64 -24.08 -3.82
N THR A 308 -4.89 -24.60 -5.01
CA THR A 308 -3.84 -25.10 -5.91
C THR A 308 -3.21 -23.94 -6.70
N GLU A 309 -2.15 -24.23 -7.46
CA GLU A 309 -1.46 -23.25 -8.30
C GLU A 309 -2.40 -22.56 -9.31
N ALA A 310 -3.45 -23.25 -9.77
CA ALA A 310 -4.46 -22.69 -10.68
C ALA A 310 -5.17 -21.45 -10.11
N TYR A 311 -5.26 -21.33 -8.79
CA TYR A 311 -5.96 -20.24 -8.09
C TYR A 311 -5.01 -19.37 -7.25
N ARG A 312 -3.70 -19.48 -7.47
CA ARG A 312 -2.71 -18.75 -6.68
C ARG A 312 -2.79 -17.25 -6.91
N PHE A 313 -2.98 -16.86 -8.16
CA PHE A 313 -3.01 -15.45 -8.57
C PHE A 313 -4.42 -14.95 -8.83
N GLY A 314 -4.55 -13.63 -8.69
CA GLY A 314 -5.78 -12.93 -8.95
C GLY A 314 -6.74 -12.93 -7.77
N GLU A 315 -7.77 -12.09 -7.92
CA GLU A 315 -8.81 -11.91 -6.92
C GLU A 315 -9.62 -13.21 -6.72
N LEU A 316 -9.90 -13.56 -5.47
CA LEU A 316 -10.86 -14.60 -5.17
C LEU A 316 -12.29 -14.14 -5.49
N THR A 317 -13.13 -15.11 -5.80
CA THR A 317 -14.56 -14.93 -5.99
C THR A 317 -15.30 -16.14 -5.37
N VAL A 318 -16.61 -16.00 -5.16
CA VAL A 318 -17.46 -17.11 -4.70
C VAL A 318 -17.32 -18.34 -5.63
N ALA A 319 -17.28 -18.10 -6.95
CA ALA A 319 -17.12 -19.17 -7.93
C ALA A 319 -15.77 -19.88 -7.79
N ARG A 320 -14.67 -19.12 -7.62
CA ARG A 320 -13.33 -19.68 -7.40
C ARG A 320 -13.27 -20.49 -6.11
N VAL A 321 -13.87 -20.00 -5.02
CA VAL A 321 -13.92 -20.74 -3.74
C VAL A 321 -14.66 -22.06 -3.92
N ARG A 322 -15.80 -22.10 -4.60
CA ARG A 322 -16.53 -23.35 -4.90
C ARG A 322 -15.68 -24.34 -5.69
N ARG A 323 -14.94 -23.87 -6.69
CA ARG A 323 -14.04 -24.69 -7.50
C ARG A 323 -12.87 -25.24 -6.68
N ILE A 324 -12.26 -24.42 -5.82
CA ILE A 324 -11.20 -24.86 -4.90
C ILE A 324 -11.71 -25.99 -3.99
N LEU A 325 -12.87 -25.82 -3.38
CA LEU A 325 -13.45 -26.81 -2.47
C LEU A 325 -13.86 -28.13 -3.16
N THR A 326 -14.11 -28.08 -4.46
CA THR A 326 -14.45 -29.28 -5.28
C THR A 326 -13.26 -29.85 -6.05
N GLY A 327 -12.08 -29.23 -5.96
CA GLY A 327 -10.90 -29.66 -6.72
C GLY A 327 -11.01 -29.43 -8.24
N ASP A 328 -11.86 -28.51 -8.69
CA ASP A 328 -12.03 -28.19 -10.11
C ASP A 328 -10.93 -27.24 -10.59
N GLU A 329 -10.00 -27.76 -11.37
CA GLU A 329 -8.91 -27.00 -12.00
C GLU A 329 -9.13 -26.76 -13.51
N THR A 330 -10.33 -26.95 -14.01
CA THR A 330 -10.60 -26.64 -15.43
C THR A 330 -10.32 -25.17 -15.72
N PRO A 331 -9.75 -24.83 -16.89
CA PRO A 331 -9.41 -23.45 -17.21
C PRO A 331 -10.60 -22.49 -17.06
N GLU A 332 -10.37 -21.36 -16.42
CA GLU A 332 -11.38 -20.33 -16.31
C GLU A 332 -11.68 -19.69 -17.67
N PRO A 333 -12.93 -19.28 -17.94
CA PRO A 333 -13.24 -18.50 -19.12
C PRO A 333 -12.35 -17.23 -19.18
N LYS A 334 -11.72 -16.98 -20.31
CA LYS A 334 -10.96 -15.74 -20.47
C LYS A 334 -11.91 -14.55 -20.35
N PRO A 335 -11.56 -13.54 -19.55
CA PRO A 335 -12.37 -12.33 -19.46
C PRO A 335 -12.50 -11.70 -20.84
N VAL A 336 -13.68 -11.19 -21.14
CA VAL A 336 -13.91 -10.43 -22.39
C VAL A 336 -12.99 -9.21 -22.35
N ALA A 337 -12.14 -9.08 -23.35
CA ALA A 337 -11.23 -7.95 -23.45
C ALA A 337 -12.04 -6.64 -23.52
N GLY A 338 -11.92 -5.80 -22.52
CA GLY A 338 -12.46 -4.44 -22.55
C GLY A 338 -11.69 -3.56 -23.53
N LYS A 339 -12.15 -2.31 -23.72
CA LYS A 339 -11.40 -1.32 -24.47
C LYS A 339 -10.08 -1.05 -23.70
N PRO A 340 -8.90 -1.19 -24.35
CA PRO A 340 -7.64 -0.90 -23.67
C PRO A 340 -7.60 0.56 -23.21
N PRO A 341 -6.98 0.87 -22.08
CA PRO A 341 -6.78 2.24 -21.64
C PRO A 341 -5.97 2.99 -22.70
N SER A 342 -6.16 4.30 -22.79
CA SER A 342 -5.41 5.15 -23.72
C SER A 342 -5.21 6.54 -23.12
N LEU A 343 -4.18 7.24 -23.57
CA LEU A 343 -4.01 8.66 -23.25
C LEU A 343 -5.24 9.46 -23.69
N CYS A 344 -5.71 10.34 -22.82
CA CYS A 344 -6.89 11.16 -23.04
C CYS A 344 -6.81 11.95 -24.38
N PRO A 345 -7.93 12.22 -25.06
CA PRO A 345 -7.93 13.17 -26.18
C PRO A 345 -7.38 14.54 -25.74
N GLY A 346 -6.46 15.10 -26.52
CA GLY A 346 -5.83 16.40 -26.20
C GLY A 346 -4.77 16.35 -25.09
N CYS A 347 -4.42 15.18 -24.55
CA CYS A 347 -3.37 15.05 -23.55
C CYS A 347 -1.99 15.50 -24.12
N PRO A 348 -1.23 16.40 -23.44
CA PRO A 348 0.06 16.87 -23.93
C PRO A 348 1.11 15.75 -24.03
N HIS A 349 1.01 14.69 -23.23
CA HIS A 349 1.89 13.52 -23.34
C HIS A 349 1.86 12.86 -24.72
N ARG A 350 0.77 13.02 -25.47
CA ARG A 350 0.66 12.48 -26.84
C ARG A 350 1.67 13.10 -27.81
N THR A 351 1.91 14.41 -27.69
CA THR A 351 2.93 15.11 -28.49
C THR A 351 4.32 14.63 -28.14
N ALA A 352 4.64 14.49 -26.86
CA ALA A 352 5.91 13.97 -26.40
C ALA A 352 6.20 12.58 -26.95
N TYR A 353 5.24 11.66 -26.86
CA TYR A 353 5.42 10.29 -27.38
C TYR A 353 5.48 10.20 -28.90
N ALA A 354 4.77 11.09 -29.60
CA ALA A 354 4.90 11.19 -31.07
C ALA A 354 6.31 11.59 -31.47
N ALA A 355 6.92 12.58 -30.81
CA ALA A 355 8.29 13.02 -31.05
C ALA A 355 9.30 11.90 -30.72
N LEU A 356 9.19 11.26 -29.57
CA LEU A 356 10.08 10.16 -29.16
C LEU A 356 10.04 8.99 -30.13
N LYS A 357 8.85 8.62 -30.64
CA LYS A 357 8.68 7.61 -31.68
C LYS A 357 9.34 8.03 -33.00
N ASN A 358 9.07 9.23 -33.46
CA ASN A 358 9.62 9.76 -34.72
C ASN A 358 11.15 9.82 -34.70
N LEU A 359 11.75 10.18 -33.57
CA LEU A 359 13.18 10.21 -33.34
C LEU A 359 13.79 8.83 -33.06
N ASN A 360 12.96 7.77 -33.04
CA ASN A 360 13.37 6.42 -32.74
C ASN A 360 14.19 6.31 -31.43
N CYS A 361 13.71 6.99 -30.37
CA CYS A 361 14.33 6.97 -29.06
C CYS A 361 14.16 5.59 -28.40
N LEU A 362 15.10 5.26 -27.51
CA LEU A 362 14.97 4.18 -26.53
C LEU A 362 14.48 4.82 -25.22
N VAL A 363 13.30 4.44 -24.77
CA VAL A 363 12.59 5.17 -23.70
C VAL A 363 12.44 4.32 -22.44
N PRO A 364 13.41 4.39 -21.51
CA PRO A 364 13.15 3.97 -20.14
C PRO A 364 12.15 4.92 -19.51
N GLY A 365 10.95 4.39 -19.27
CA GLY A 365 9.82 5.12 -18.72
C GLY A 365 9.61 4.86 -17.25
N ASP A 366 8.55 5.44 -16.72
CA ASP A 366 8.20 5.40 -15.31
C ASP A 366 6.69 5.25 -15.11
N ILE A 367 6.22 5.18 -13.86
CA ILE A 367 4.84 4.91 -13.49
C ILE A 367 4.02 6.21 -13.46
N GLY A 368 2.94 6.24 -14.22
CA GLY A 368 2.00 7.35 -14.33
C GLY A 368 1.13 7.23 -15.57
N CYS A 369 0.25 8.20 -15.86
CA CYS A 369 -0.57 8.22 -17.07
C CYS A 369 0.25 8.05 -18.35
N TYR A 370 1.44 8.58 -18.37
CA TYR A 370 2.38 8.50 -19.50
C TYR A 370 2.87 7.06 -19.77
N SER A 371 2.74 6.11 -18.83
CA SER A 371 3.03 4.70 -19.10
C SER A 371 2.16 4.13 -20.23
N LEU A 372 1.01 4.74 -20.50
CA LEU A 372 0.15 4.39 -21.64
C LEU A 372 0.77 4.71 -23.00
N GLY A 373 1.91 5.41 -23.05
CA GLY A 373 2.73 5.59 -24.25
C GLY A 373 3.30 4.28 -24.82
N VAL A 374 3.29 3.17 -24.06
CA VAL A 374 3.61 1.82 -24.54
C VAL A 374 2.56 1.26 -25.49
N LEU A 375 1.32 1.78 -25.44
CA LEU A 375 0.20 1.29 -26.25
C LEU A 375 0.10 1.99 -27.59
N PRO A 376 -0.56 1.37 -28.59
CA PRO A 376 -0.86 2.04 -29.86
C PRO A 376 -1.63 3.36 -29.65
N PRO A 377 -1.36 4.40 -30.47
CA PRO A 377 -0.52 4.41 -31.65
C PRO A 377 0.96 4.74 -31.40
N PHE A 378 1.35 5.02 -30.16
CA PHE A 378 2.70 5.50 -29.85
C PHE A 378 3.73 4.39 -29.81
N GLU A 379 3.53 3.37 -28.97
CA GLU A 379 4.47 2.24 -28.84
C GLU A 379 5.91 2.75 -28.63
N ALA A 380 6.07 3.74 -27.75
CA ALA A 380 7.30 4.52 -27.57
C ALA A 380 7.77 4.53 -26.11
N MET A 381 7.49 3.48 -25.34
CA MET A 381 8.07 3.23 -24.03
C MET A 381 8.62 1.80 -24.01
N ASP A 382 9.91 1.64 -23.67
CA ASP A 382 10.60 0.36 -23.75
C ASP A 382 10.69 -0.37 -22.41
N THR A 383 10.76 0.35 -21.29
CA THR A 383 10.85 -0.25 -19.95
C THR A 383 9.99 0.49 -18.93
N LEU A 384 9.50 -0.26 -17.92
CA LEU A 384 8.82 0.26 -16.75
C LEU A 384 9.08 -0.69 -15.59
N VAL A 385 9.62 -0.17 -14.46
CA VAL A 385 10.00 -0.99 -13.31
C VAL A 385 9.25 -0.55 -12.06
N CYS A 386 9.62 0.59 -11.46
CA CYS A 386 8.99 1.17 -10.29
C CYS A 386 9.09 2.70 -10.33
N MET A 387 8.38 3.37 -9.44
CA MET A 387 8.38 4.85 -9.39
C MET A 387 9.79 5.40 -9.18
N GLY A 388 10.22 6.29 -10.09
CA GLY A 388 11.55 6.93 -10.10
C GLY A 388 12.65 6.14 -10.80
N ALA A 389 12.38 4.89 -11.24
CA ALA A 389 13.41 4.03 -11.85
C ALA A 389 13.83 4.45 -13.26
N GLY A 390 13.00 5.19 -14.00
CA GLY A 390 13.23 5.52 -15.40
C GLY A 390 14.57 6.21 -15.65
N ILE A 391 14.99 7.11 -14.75
CA ILE A 391 16.29 7.80 -14.86
C ILE A 391 17.43 6.80 -14.61
N GLY A 392 17.39 6.03 -13.53
CA GLY A 392 18.45 5.06 -13.20
C GLY A 392 18.62 3.97 -14.25
N VAL A 393 17.50 3.43 -14.77
CA VAL A 393 17.51 2.45 -15.87
C VAL A 393 18.12 3.06 -17.13
N GLY A 394 17.73 4.29 -17.46
CA GLY A 394 18.29 5.02 -18.60
C GLY A 394 19.80 5.26 -18.48
N LEU A 395 20.29 5.63 -17.31
CA LEU A 395 21.72 5.74 -17.03
C LEU A 395 22.45 4.41 -17.22
N GLY A 396 21.91 3.31 -16.70
CA GLY A 396 22.45 1.97 -16.93
C GLY A 396 22.53 1.60 -18.40
N MET A 397 21.49 1.92 -19.20
CA MET A 397 21.50 1.73 -20.66
C MET A 397 22.56 2.60 -21.33
N ARG A 398 22.71 3.86 -20.91
CA ARG A 398 23.74 4.79 -21.44
C ARG A 398 25.16 4.28 -21.21
N HIS A 399 25.43 3.71 -20.04
CA HIS A 399 26.75 3.15 -19.71
C HIS A 399 27.07 1.86 -20.45
N SER A 400 26.06 1.08 -20.89
CA SER A 400 26.26 -0.26 -21.45
C SER A 400 26.16 -0.33 -22.97
N LEU A 401 25.36 0.54 -23.59
CA LEU A 401 25.16 0.53 -25.05
C LEU A 401 26.34 1.17 -25.80
N PRO A 402 26.59 0.73 -27.05
CA PRO A 402 27.50 1.44 -27.96
C PRO A 402 27.03 2.91 -28.10
N PRO A 403 27.96 3.87 -28.38
CA PRO A 403 27.67 5.30 -28.38
C PRO A 403 26.47 5.72 -29.25
N GLU A 404 26.26 5.06 -30.37
CA GLU A 404 25.11 5.33 -31.25
C GLU A 404 23.78 4.94 -30.58
N GLY A 405 23.70 3.77 -29.97
CA GLY A 405 22.53 3.31 -29.21
C GLY A 405 22.33 4.14 -27.95
N ALA A 406 23.40 4.41 -27.21
CA ALA A 406 23.36 5.21 -26.00
C ALA A 406 22.75 6.60 -26.22
N ARG A 407 23.10 7.30 -27.30
CA ARG A 407 22.55 8.64 -27.61
C ARG A 407 21.06 8.65 -27.88
N ARG A 408 20.46 7.52 -28.19
CA ARG A 408 19.00 7.40 -28.39
C ARG A 408 18.22 7.21 -27.09
N VAL A 409 18.91 6.97 -25.98
CA VAL A 409 18.23 6.74 -24.68
C VAL A 409 17.72 8.07 -24.13
N VAL A 410 16.42 8.17 -23.85
CA VAL A 410 15.75 9.30 -23.24
C VAL A 410 14.89 8.81 -22.10
N SER A 411 15.23 9.14 -20.86
CA SER A 411 14.39 8.80 -19.71
C SER A 411 13.16 9.70 -19.64
N VAL A 412 11.99 9.08 -19.45
CA VAL A 412 10.71 9.80 -19.34
C VAL A 412 10.11 9.56 -17.97
N ILE A 413 9.77 10.64 -17.28
CA ILE A 413 9.21 10.62 -15.92
C ILE A 413 8.16 11.70 -15.75
N GLY A 414 7.09 11.44 -15.01
CA GLY A 414 6.10 12.47 -14.64
C GLY A 414 6.56 13.31 -13.45
N ASP A 415 5.96 14.49 -13.28
CA ASP A 415 6.24 15.46 -12.23
C ASP A 415 6.11 14.89 -10.80
N SER A 416 4.99 14.26 -10.49
CA SER A 416 4.76 13.61 -9.20
C SER A 416 5.78 12.50 -8.93
N THR A 417 6.02 11.63 -9.92
CA THR A 417 7.00 10.54 -9.82
C THR A 417 8.44 11.06 -9.73
N PHE A 418 8.73 12.19 -10.37
CA PHE A 418 10.02 12.86 -10.24
C PHE A 418 10.28 13.30 -8.80
N VAL A 419 9.30 13.94 -8.15
CA VAL A 419 9.40 14.30 -6.73
C VAL A 419 9.45 13.07 -5.83
N HIS A 420 8.70 12.01 -6.17
CA HIS A 420 8.65 10.78 -5.38
C HIS A 420 10.03 10.13 -5.23
N SER A 421 10.74 9.89 -6.32
CA SER A 421 12.03 9.20 -6.31
C SER A 421 12.98 9.59 -7.46
N GLY A 422 12.51 10.37 -8.44
CA GLY A 422 13.32 10.76 -9.60
C GLY A 422 14.46 11.73 -9.27
N ILE A 423 14.31 12.56 -8.23
CA ILE A 423 15.33 13.54 -7.81
C ILE A 423 16.66 12.84 -7.52
N THR A 424 16.66 11.70 -6.86
CA THR A 424 17.87 10.92 -6.57
C THR A 424 18.52 10.36 -7.83
N GLY A 425 17.71 10.00 -8.83
CA GLY A 425 18.21 9.60 -10.16
C GLY A 425 18.88 10.77 -10.90
N LEU A 426 18.36 12.00 -10.73
CA LEU A 426 18.99 13.19 -11.29
C LEU A 426 20.34 13.50 -10.61
N VAL A 427 20.42 13.30 -9.29
CA VAL A 427 21.68 13.39 -8.54
C VAL A 427 22.69 12.36 -9.04
N GLU A 428 22.28 11.12 -9.27
CA GLU A 428 23.13 10.05 -9.82
C GLU A 428 23.66 10.43 -11.21
N MET A 429 22.81 10.99 -12.08
CA MET A 429 23.19 11.44 -13.41
C MET A 429 24.34 12.47 -13.38
N VAL A 430 24.32 13.37 -12.38
CA VAL A 430 25.36 14.40 -12.22
C VAL A 430 26.61 13.83 -11.57
N TYR A 431 26.44 12.93 -10.62
CA TYR A 431 27.56 12.35 -9.85
C TYR A 431 28.34 11.31 -10.65
N ASN A 432 27.63 10.48 -11.44
CA ASN A 432 28.22 9.45 -12.30
C ASN A 432 27.76 9.64 -13.77
N PRO A 433 28.20 10.72 -14.45
CA PRO A 433 27.70 11.02 -15.78
C PRO A 433 28.18 10.00 -16.81
N PRO A 434 27.31 9.51 -17.71
CA PRO A 434 27.74 8.69 -18.83
C PRO A 434 28.49 9.53 -19.89
N ASP A 435 29.47 8.96 -20.58
CA ASP A 435 30.30 9.65 -21.60
C ASP A 435 29.48 10.32 -22.71
N THR A 436 28.30 9.76 -23.02
CA THR A 436 27.39 10.27 -24.06
C THR A 436 26.42 11.34 -23.54
N GLY A 437 26.51 11.74 -22.27
CA GLY A 437 25.49 12.54 -21.59
C GLY A 437 24.20 11.76 -21.42
N HIS A 438 23.15 12.38 -20.85
CA HIS A 438 21.82 11.77 -20.70
C HIS A 438 20.73 12.83 -20.82
N VAL A 439 19.60 12.45 -21.39
CA VAL A 439 18.41 13.30 -21.50
C VAL A 439 17.33 12.75 -20.58
N VAL A 440 16.78 13.60 -19.74
CA VAL A 440 15.62 13.33 -18.89
C VAL A 440 14.49 14.24 -19.31
N LEU A 441 13.37 13.67 -19.71
CA LEU A 441 12.15 14.37 -20.06
C LEU A 441 11.16 14.26 -18.90
N ILE A 442 10.94 15.37 -18.18
CA ILE A 442 9.94 15.47 -17.11
C ILE A 442 8.62 15.94 -17.74
N LEU A 443 7.60 15.11 -17.67
CA LEU A 443 6.26 15.42 -18.17
C LEU A 443 5.45 16.05 -17.02
N ASP A 444 5.44 17.38 -16.96
CA ASP A 444 4.76 18.15 -15.92
C ASP A 444 3.31 18.46 -16.35
N ASN A 445 2.36 17.78 -15.74
CA ASN A 445 0.93 18.04 -15.91
C ASN A 445 0.29 18.71 -14.67
N GLY A 446 1.10 18.99 -13.63
CA GLY A 446 0.67 19.66 -12.41
C GLY A 446 -0.26 18.83 -11.53
N THR A 447 -0.21 17.49 -11.59
CA THR A 447 -1.06 16.65 -10.74
C THR A 447 -0.63 15.17 -10.73
N THR A 448 -0.94 14.43 -9.68
CA THR A 448 -0.89 12.96 -9.66
C THR A 448 -2.17 12.42 -10.31
N ALA A 449 -2.22 12.45 -11.65
CA ALA A 449 -3.46 12.28 -12.41
C ALA A 449 -4.05 10.86 -12.35
N MET A 450 -3.20 9.83 -12.33
CA MET A 450 -3.62 8.42 -12.47
C MET A 450 -4.51 7.95 -11.30
N THR A 451 -4.30 8.46 -10.11
CA THR A 451 -4.98 8.05 -8.88
C THR A 451 -6.16 8.96 -8.49
N GLY A 452 -6.44 10.01 -9.27
CA GLY A 452 -7.58 10.91 -9.05
C GLY A 452 -7.23 12.39 -8.98
N MET A 453 -6.14 12.83 -9.58
CA MET A 453 -5.71 14.23 -9.65
C MET A 453 -5.28 14.82 -8.29
N GLN A 454 -4.57 14.05 -7.47
CA GLN A 454 -4.08 14.50 -6.18
C GLN A 454 -2.97 15.55 -6.31
N GLU A 455 -2.89 16.38 -5.30
CA GLU A 455 -1.84 17.37 -5.13
C GLU A 455 -0.51 16.69 -4.73
N HIS A 456 0.62 17.30 -5.15
CA HIS A 456 1.98 16.87 -4.80
C HIS A 456 2.90 18.11 -4.68
N PRO A 457 4.13 18.01 -4.17
CA PRO A 457 4.98 19.17 -3.96
C PRO A 457 5.25 20.04 -5.20
N GLY A 458 5.11 19.51 -6.41
CA GLY A 458 5.21 20.26 -7.66
C GLY A 458 3.97 21.09 -8.02
N THR A 459 2.82 20.89 -7.33
CA THR A 459 1.59 21.66 -7.60
C THR A 459 1.54 22.98 -6.80
N GLY A 460 2.24 23.07 -5.67
CA GLY A 460 2.16 24.20 -4.75
C GLY A 460 0.86 24.22 -3.92
N ARG A 461 0.24 23.07 -3.73
CA ARG A 461 -0.97 22.90 -2.93
C ARG A 461 -0.86 21.68 -2.02
N THR A 462 -1.52 21.77 -0.87
CA THR A 462 -1.66 20.66 0.09
C THR A 462 -2.81 19.73 -0.29
N LEU A 463 -3.00 18.61 0.43
CA LEU A 463 -4.14 17.71 0.28
C LEU A 463 -5.48 18.47 0.39
N ALA A 464 -5.59 19.43 1.30
CA ALA A 464 -6.76 20.29 1.47
C ALA A 464 -6.80 21.46 0.46
N HIS A 465 -6.07 21.39 -0.66
CA HIS A 465 -5.97 22.41 -1.71
C HIS A 465 -5.50 23.79 -1.25
N ALA A 466 -4.98 23.94 -0.03
CA ALA A 466 -4.40 25.18 0.45
C ALA A 466 -3.06 25.47 -0.22
N HIS A 467 -2.78 26.74 -0.52
CA HIS A 467 -1.50 27.13 -1.12
C HIS A 467 -0.32 26.86 -0.17
N THR A 468 0.77 26.34 -0.74
CA THR A 468 2.03 26.05 -0.04
C THR A 468 3.23 26.25 -0.97
N GLY A 469 4.43 25.97 -0.47
CA GLY A 469 5.64 26.02 -1.30
C GLY A 469 5.57 25.04 -2.46
N LYS A 470 6.05 25.48 -3.62
CA LYS A 470 6.14 24.69 -4.85
C LYS A 470 7.60 24.31 -5.12
N VAL A 471 7.84 23.06 -5.50
CA VAL A 471 9.14 22.63 -6.01
C VAL A 471 9.30 23.14 -7.44
N ASP A 472 10.34 23.94 -7.66
CA ASP A 472 10.74 24.42 -8.99
C ASP A 472 11.74 23.42 -9.60
N PHE A 473 11.32 22.70 -10.62
CA PHE A 473 12.12 21.65 -11.25
C PHE A 473 13.30 22.22 -12.04
N GLU A 474 13.14 23.39 -12.67
CA GLU A 474 14.23 24.07 -13.38
C GLU A 474 15.30 24.54 -12.41
N ALA A 475 14.90 25.27 -11.35
CA ALA A 475 15.83 25.73 -10.33
C ALA A 475 16.56 24.56 -9.64
N LEU A 476 15.85 23.45 -9.36
CA LEU A 476 16.44 22.25 -8.79
C LEU A 476 17.50 21.64 -9.72
N ALA A 477 17.19 21.44 -10.99
CA ALA A 477 18.13 20.89 -11.97
C ALA A 477 19.37 21.79 -12.12
N ARG A 478 19.20 23.10 -12.22
CA ARG A 478 20.29 24.05 -12.29
C ARG A 478 21.16 24.08 -11.02
N SER A 479 20.55 23.91 -9.85
CA SER A 479 21.28 23.85 -8.57
C SER A 479 22.18 22.61 -8.45
N LEU A 480 21.84 21.53 -9.15
CA LEU A 480 22.67 20.32 -9.28
C LEU A 480 23.80 20.49 -10.31
N GLY A 481 23.88 21.61 -11.03
CA GLY A 481 24.91 21.88 -12.03
C GLY A 481 24.52 21.49 -13.47
N ILE A 482 23.28 21.10 -13.71
CA ILE A 482 22.78 20.81 -15.06
C ILE A 482 22.62 22.13 -15.82
N GLN A 483 23.39 22.32 -16.90
CA GLN A 483 23.40 23.54 -17.66
C GLN A 483 22.29 23.63 -18.71
N ASN A 484 22.00 22.51 -19.37
CA ASN A 484 21.01 22.41 -20.44
C ASN A 484 19.65 22.02 -19.83
N VAL A 485 18.87 23.02 -19.42
CA VAL A 485 17.52 22.86 -18.88
C VAL A 485 16.58 23.69 -19.74
N PHE A 486 15.57 23.03 -20.31
CA PHE A 486 14.56 23.63 -21.18
C PHE A 486 13.17 23.42 -20.58
N VAL A 487 12.33 24.42 -20.59
CA VAL A 487 10.92 24.36 -20.18
C VAL A 487 10.07 24.73 -21.38
N ILE A 488 9.38 23.76 -21.95
CA ILE A 488 8.68 23.88 -23.23
C ILE A 488 7.23 23.43 -23.07
N ASP A 489 6.29 24.21 -23.62
CA ASP A 489 4.90 23.79 -23.75
C ASP A 489 4.74 23.05 -25.11
N PRO A 490 4.61 21.71 -25.12
CA PRO A 490 4.64 20.92 -26.34
C PRO A 490 3.41 21.18 -27.26
N VAL A 491 2.40 21.89 -26.78
CA VAL A 491 1.21 22.27 -27.57
C VAL A 491 1.37 23.64 -28.20
N LYS A 492 1.92 24.61 -27.45
CA LYS A 492 2.12 25.98 -27.95
C LYS A 492 3.40 26.11 -28.77
N ASP A 493 4.46 25.43 -28.35
CA ASP A 493 5.80 25.57 -28.87
C ASP A 493 6.27 24.28 -29.56
N ALA A 494 5.39 23.62 -30.32
CA ALA A 494 5.63 22.32 -30.90
C ALA A 494 6.90 22.23 -31.76
N ALA A 495 7.23 23.33 -32.51
CA ALA A 495 8.44 23.38 -33.33
C ALA A 495 9.75 23.50 -32.53
N GLU A 496 9.69 24.06 -31.31
CA GLU A 496 10.84 24.11 -30.40
C GLU A 496 11.01 22.79 -29.66
N PHE A 497 9.90 22.08 -29.44
CA PHE A 497 9.88 20.78 -28.76
C PHE A 497 10.49 19.67 -29.63
N GLU A 498 10.27 19.67 -30.93
CA GLU A 498 10.87 18.71 -31.89
C GLU A 498 12.35 19.04 -32.17
#